data_fa3fd3b21a7e642a73d72d9f9f07975e
#
_entry.id   fa3fd3b21a7e642a73d72d9f9f07975e
#
_cell.length_a   1.000
_cell.length_b   1.000
_cell.length_c   1.000
_cell.angle_alpha   90.00
_cell.angle_beta   90.00
_cell.angle_gamma   90.00
#
_symmetry.space_group_name_H-M   'P 1'
#
loop_
_entity.id
_entity.type
_entity.pdbx_description
1 polymer ?
#
loop_
_entity_poly.entity_id
_entity_poly.type
_entity_poly.pdbx_seq_one_letter_code
_entity_poly.pdbx_strand_id
1 'polypeptide(L)'
;IVTQPKTLVSLLEGMRNGMEDRTDIKPPPGWQQVFAALKKRNDRATQLAMEATELFGDTEAAQRSLATLKNKNAETGQRKKALQALTVQQRKELLPQLPALLEEPQLRMDAIRSIAAFDEKSLGSLLIKKYKNFNEAEKSAAVQPLSSRPAYGWILSQALKENIVPKRDVSANVARQLRRVVGSGFVEIWGPIDEQPRDEKAYARYKNLLSSDGAKTPDLSNGRNLFMRTCGSCHKMYGQGGQIGPDLTGSNRSNTDYLLFNILNPSEEIQDDYKMVVVTTRD
;
A
#
# COMPACT_ATOMS: atom_id res chain seq x y z
N ILE A 1 -7.41 32.23 18.69
CA ILE A 1 -7.35 32.48 17.23
C ILE A 1 -6.16 33.40 17.02
N VAL A 2 -5.18 32.97 16.20
CA VAL A 2 -4.01 33.80 15.88
C VAL A 2 -4.49 34.99 15.06
N THR A 3 -4.42 36.19 15.64
CA THR A 3 -4.95 37.40 15.03
C THR A 3 -3.93 38.13 14.15
N GLN A 4 -2.64 37.78 14.27
CA GLN A 4 -1.58 38.41 13.47
C GLN A 4 -1.41 37.69 12.12
N PRO A 5 -1.60 38.37 10.96
CA PRO A 5 -1.58 37.74 9.65
C PRO A 5 -0.28 37.02 9.31
N LYS A 6 0.88 37.60 9.68
CA LYS A 6 2.19 36.96 9.43
C LYS A 6 2.38 35.65 10.20
N THR A 7 2.01 35.65 11.47
CA THR A 7 2.10 34.45 12.32
C THR A 7 1.20 33.33 11.81
N LEU A 8 -0.01 33.66 11.34
CA LEU A 8 -0.94 32.70 10.76
C LEU A 8 -0.36 32.07 9.49
N VAL A 9 0.21 32.84 8.58
CA VAL A 9 0.85 32.36 7.37
C VAL A 9 2.00 31.42 7.71
N SER A 10 2.92 31.81 8.62
CA SER A 10 4.05 30.98 9.02
C SER A 10 3.61 29.65 9.68
N LEU A 11 2.52 29.67 10.48
CA LEU A 11 1.96 28.46 11.07
C LEU A 11 1.38 27.51 9.99
N LEU A 12 0.65 28.05 9.03
CA LEU A 12 0.07 27.27 7.94
C LEU A 12 1.16 26.72 7.00
N GLU A 13 2.22 27.48 6.74
CA GLU A 13 3.39 27.03 5.98
C GLU A 13 4.12 25.89 6.72
N GLY A 14 4.37 26.06 8.02
CA GLY A 14 4.98 25.02 8.84
C GLY A 14 4.14 23.76 8.89
N MET A 15 2.80 23.90 9.02
CA MET A 15 1.87 22.79 8.99
C MET A 15 1.88 22.09 7.64
N ARG A 16 1.79 22.82 6.53
CA ARG A 16 1.88 22.28 5.18
C ARG A 16 3.19 21.53 4.95
N ASN A 17 4.32 22.14 5.30
CA ASN A 17 5.64 21.53 5.12
C ASN A 17 5.81 20.26 5.98
N GLY A 18 5.27 20.25 7.20
CA GLY A 18 5.29 19.07 8.06
C GLY A 18 4.35 17.95 7.60
N MET A 19 3.42 18.27 6.69
CA MET A 19 2.49 17.29 6.09
C MET A 19 2.90 16.90 4.66
N GLU A 20 3.87 17.56 4.06
CA GLU A 20 4.39 17.23 2.74
C GLU A 20 4.80 15.75 2.73
N ASP A 21 4.39 15.04 1.70
CA ASP A 21 4.57 13.59 1.58
C ASP A 21 3.82 12.68 2.59
N ARG A 22 2.91 13.19 3.39
CA ARG A 22 2.07 12.40 4.28
C ARG A 22 0.66 12.23 3.73
N THR A 23 0.12 11.00 3.85
CA THR A 23 -1.19 10.64 3.28
C THR A 23 -2.21 10.20 4.33
N ASP A 24 -1.78 10.11 5.60
CA ASP A 24 -2.55 9.56 6.72
C ASP A 24 -3.00 10.59 7.75
N ILE A 25 -2.78 11.89 7.45
CA ILE A 25 -3.05 12.95 8.41
C ILE A 25 -4.54 13.27 8.43
N LYS A 26 -5.13 13.14 9.61
CA LYS A 26 -6.50 13.61 9.84
C LYS A 26 -6.49 15.11 10.16
N PRO A 27 -7.50 15.86 9.70
CA PRO A 27 -7.63 17.25 10.09
C PRO A 27 -7.73 17.38 11.62
N PRO A 28 -7.08 18.38 12.23
CA PRO A 28 -7.22 18.61 13.65
C PRO A 28 -8.67 18.98 14.01
N PRO A 29 -9.12 18.71 15.25
CA PRO A 29 -10.44 19.15 15.71
C PRO A 29 -10.65 20.63 15.45
N GLY A 30 -11.80 20.98 14.88
CA GLY A 30 -12.14 22.39 14.56
C GLY A 30 -11.56 22.91 13.24
N TRP A 31 -10.83 22.10 12.47
CA TRP A 31 -10.25 22.54 11.20
C TRP A 31 -11.30 23.09 10.22
N GLN A 32 -12.47 22.47 10.10
CA GLN A 32 -13.52 22.91 9.20
C GLN A 32 -13.98 24.35 9.50
N GLN A 33 -14.08 24.71 10.79
CA GLN A 33 -14.46 26.06 11.23
C GLN A 33 -13.35 27.08 10.88
N VAL A 34 -12.09 26.71 11.11
CA VAL A 34 -10.93 27.54 10.77
C VAL A 34 -10.86 27.72 9.26
N PHE A 35 -10.99 26.67 8.49
CA PHE A 35 -10.95 26.72 7.03
C PHE A 35 -12.09 27.57 6.45
N ALA A 36 -13.32 27.40 6.94
CA ALA A 36 -14.45 28.23 6.52
C ALA A 36 -14.24 29.75 6.79
N ALA A 37 -13.57 30.08 7.90
CA ALA A 37 -13.21 31.47 8.21
C ALA A 37 -12.10 31.99 7.29
N LEU A 38 -11.08 31.16 7.01
CA LEU A 38 -9.95 31.55 6.14
C LEU A 38 -10.36 31.68 4.67
N LYS A 39 -11.27 30.83 4.20
CA LYS A 39 -11.78 30.86 2.81
C LYS A 39 -12.39 32.20 2.42
N LYS A 40 -12.90 32.95 3.40
CA LYS A 40 -13.49 34.29 3.15
C LYS A 40 -12.46 35.41 2.94
N ARG A 41 -11.18 35.17 3.27
CA ARG A 41 -10.14 36.20 3.25
C ARG A 41 -9.52 36.42 1.89
N ASN A 42 -9.47 35.40 1.05
CA ASN A 42 -8.87 35.41 -0.28
C ASN A 42 -7.41 35.94 -0.30
N ASP A 43 -6.61 35.49 0.68
CA ASP A 43 -5.21 35.85 0.87
C ASP A 43 -4.28 34.62 0.87
N ARG A 44 -2.98 34.81 1.13
CA ARG A 44 -2.00 33.73 1.23
C ARG A 44 -2.38 32.68 2.28
N ALA A 45 -3.00 33.08 3.38
CA ALA A 45 -3.48 32.14 4.39
C ALA A 45 -4.60 31.24 3.85
N THR A 46 -5.49 31.80 3.01
CA THR A 46 -6.52 31.00 2.31
C THR A 46 -5.90 29.94 1.42
N GLN A 47 -4.90 30.31 0.62
CA GLN A 47 -4.21 29.37 -0.27
C GLN A 47 -3.55 28.23 0.51
N LEU A 48 -2.80 28.55 1.56
CA LEU A 48 -2.15 27.55 2.41
C LEU A 48 -3.15 26.65 3.14
N ALA A 49 -4.29 27.20 3.56
CA ALA A 49 -5.35 26.43 4.17
C ALA A 49 -6.03 25.48 3.17
N MET A 50 -6.16 25.87 1.90
CA MET A 50 -6.61 24.98 0.83
C MET A 50 -5.62 23.84 0.61
N GLU A 51 -4.33 24.14 0.45
CA GLU A 51 -3.26 23.15 0.31
C GLU A 51 -3.24 22.16 1.50
N ALA A 52 -3.34 22.69 2.74
CA ALA A 52 -3.41 21.85 3.93
C ALA A 52 -4.68 20.96 3.96
N THR A 53 -5.83 21.50 3.53
CA THR A 53 -7.08 20.75 3.47
C THR A 53 -7.00 19.59 2.47
N GLU A 54 -6.32 19.79 1.34
CA GLU A 54 -6.04 18.73 0.37
C GLU A 54 -5.16 17.63 0.98
N LEU A 55 -4.15 18.00 1.76
CA LEU A 55 -3.27 17.05 2.46
C LEU A 55 -3.97 16.27 3.58
N PHE A 56 -4.99 16.86 4.23
CA PHE A 56 -5.84 16.14 5.21
C PHE A 56 -6.78 15.12 4.59
N GLY A 57 -6.70 14.89 3.29
CA GLY A 57 -7.62 13.99 2.60
C GLY A 57 -9.04 14.56 2.61
N ASP A 58 -9.18 15.74 2.06
CA ASP A 58 -10.45 16.48 1.97
C ASP A 58 -11.58 15.58 1.45
N THR A 59 -12.67 15.55 2.20
CA THR A 59 -13.87 14.80 1.80
C THR A 59 -14.39 15.29 0.45
N GLU A 60 -14.28 16.58 0.14
CA GLU A 60 -14.67 17.12 -1.17
C GLU A 60 -13.71 16.68 -2.26
N ALA A 61 -12.38 16.67 -2.02
CA ALA A 61 -11.41 16.15 -2.98
C ALA A 61 -11.62 14.66 -3.24
N ALA A 62 -11.88 13.88 -2.20
CA ALA A 62 -12.23 12.47 -2.33
C ALA A 62 -13.55 12.28 -3.11
N GLN A 63 -14.56 13.11 -2.87
CA GLN A 63 -15.82 13.09 -3.63
C GLN A 63 -15.59 13.46 -5.10
N ARG A 64 -14.79 14.48 -5.39
CA ARG A 64 -14.40 14.85 -6.77
C ARG A 64 -13.66 13.70 -7.45
N SER A 65 -12.70 13.07 -6.76
CA SER A 65 -11.99 11.89 -7.27
C SER A 65 -12.95 10.73 -7.53
N LEU A 66 -13.87 10.47 -6.62
CA LEU A 66 -14.88 9.43 -6.79
C LEU A 66 -15.84 9.72 -7.97
N ALA A 67 -16.24 10.98 -8.14
CA ALA A 67 -17.06 11.40 -9.28
C ALA A 67 -16.29 11.23 -10.61
N THR A 68 -15.02 11.64 -10.66
CA THR A 68 -14.14 11.44 -11.81
C THR A 68 -13.97 9.97 -12.15
N LEU A 69 -13.72 9.13 -11.14
CA LEU A 69 -13.57 7.69 -11.32
C LEU A 69 -14.82 7.03 -11.89
N LYS A 70 -16.00 7.45 -11.44
CA LYS A 70 -17.30 6.93 -11.91
C LYS A 70 -17.70 7.43 -13.31
N ASN A 71 -17.18 8.57 -13.72
CA ASN A 71 -17.49 9.16 -15.01
C ASN A 71 -16.79 8.38 -16.14
N LYS A 72 -17.52 7.52 -16.83
CA LYS A 72 -16.99 6.72 -17.95
C LYS A 72 -16.56 7.55 -19.16
N ASN A 73 -17.03 8.80 -19.27
CA ASN A 73 -16.64 9.73 -20.33
C ASN A 73 -15.38 10.53 -19.99
N ALA A 74 -14.90 10.46 -18.75
CA ALA A 74 -13.64 11.11 -18.38
C ALA A 74 -12.45 10.36 -19.00
N GLU A 75 -11.38 11.10 -19.28
CA GLU A 75 -10.15 10.53 -19.81
C GLU A 75 -9.60 9.43 -18.89
N THR A 76 -9.14 8.32 -19.47
CA THR A 76 -8.61 7.17 -18.73
C THR A 76 -7.48 7.57 -17.75
N GLY A 77 -6.59 8.47 -18.15
CA GLY A 77 -5.51 8.97 -17.30
C GLY A 77 -6.04 9.72 -16.06
N GLN A 78 -7.11 10.50 -16.21
CA GLN A 78 -7.74 11.19 -15.07
C GLN A 78 -8.42 10.19 -14.13
N ARG A 79 -9.08 9.16 -14.66
CA ARG A 79 -9.71 8.10 -13.87
C ARG A 79 -8.66 7.26 -13.11
N LYS A 80 -7.51 6.97 -13.72
CA LYS A 80 -6.38 6.30 -13.05
C LYS A 80 -5.83 7.13 -11.90
N LYS A 81 -5.61 8.44 -12.11
CA LYS A 81 -5.18 9.36 -11.04
C LYS A 81 -6.18 9.41 -9.90
N ALA A 82 -7.48 9.47 -10.21
CA ALA A 82 -8.54 9.46 -9.22
C ALA A 82 -8.56 8.14 -8.41
N LEU A 83 -8.42 6.99 -9.09
CA LEU A 83 -8.30 5.68 -8.45
C LEU A 83 -7.08 5.63 -7.51
N GLN A 84 -5.92 6.10 -7.98
CA GLN A 84 -4.71 6.15 -7.18
C GLN A 84 -4.89 7.04 -5.94
N ALA A 85 -5.46 8.24 -6.08
CA ALA A 85 -5.70 9.16 -4.96
C ALA A 85 -6.60 8.53 -3.89
N LEU A 86 -7.70 7.88 -4.30
CA LEU A 86 -8.61 7.18 -3.39
C LEU A 86 -7.94 5.98 -2.70
N THR A 87 -7.07 5.26 -3.42
CA THR A 87 -6.31 4.12 -2.90
C THR A 87 -5.29 4.55 -1.85
N VAL A 88 -4.51 5.59 -2.15
CA VAL A 88 -3.48 6.14 -1.25
C VAL A 88 -4.10 6.64 0.05
N GLN A 89 -5.27 7.28 -0.03
CA GLN A 89 -6.02 7.74 1.12
C GLN A 89 -6.85 6.64 1.80
N GLN A 90 -6.79 5.40 1.30
CA GLN A 90 -7.57 4.25 1.80
C GLN A 90 -9.07 4.55 1.96
N ARG A 91 -9.62 5.29 1.00
CA ARG A 91 -11.03 5.73 1.06
C ARG A 91 -11.97 4.57 0.89
N LYS A 92 -12.78 4.30 1.91
CA LYS A 92 -13.75 3.19 1.89
C LYS A 92 -14.79 3.32 0.79
N GLU A 93 -15.06 4.54 0.34
CA GLU A 93 -15.95 4.84 -0.79
C GLU A 93 -15.47 4.23 -2.12
N LEU A 94 -14.18 3.83 -2.20
CA LEU A 94 -13.64 3.09 -3.34
C LEU A 94 -14.09 1.63 -3.37
N LEU A 95 -14.30 0.99 -2.21
CA LEU A 95 -14.59 -0.44 -2.11
C LEU A 95 -15.76 -0.89 -2.99
N PRO A 96 -16.93 -0.23 -3.01
CA PRO A 96 -18.04 -0.63 -3.87
C PRO A 96 -17.81 -0.39 -5.37
N GLN A 97 -16.74 0.34 -5.75
CA GLN A 97 -16.41 0.59 -7.15
C GLN A 97 -15.49 -0.50 -7.73
N LEU A 98 -14.67 -1.14 -6.90
CA LEU A 98 -13.67 -2.11 -7.33
C LEU A 98 -14.23 -3.25 -8.19
N PRO A 99 -15.40 -3.85 -7.90
CA PRO A 99 -15.97 -4.88 -8.76
C PRO A 99 -16.19 -4.43 -10.22
N ALA A 100 -16.69 -3.22 -10.41
CA ALA A 100 -16.92 -2.66 -11.75
C ALA A 100 -15.59 -2.30 -12.46
N LEU A 101 -14.63 -1.76 -11.70
CA LEU A 101 -13.31 -1.40 -12.25
C LEU A 101 -12.51 -2.62 -12.71
N LEU A 102 -12.68 -3.77 -12.08
CA LEU A 102 -12.07 -5.04 -12.52
C LEU A 102 -12.62 -5.53 -13.86
N GLU A 103 -13.80 -5.07 -14.29
CA GLU A 103 -14.35 -5.39 -15.61
C GLU A 103 -13.84 -4.45 -16.71
N GLU A 104 -13.25 -3.31 -16.34
CA GLU A 104 -12.74 -2.34 -17.31
C GLU A 104 -11.27 -2.62 -17.65
N PRO A 105 -10.92 -3.10 -18.87
CA PRO A 105 -9.55 -3.49 -19.21
C PRO A 105 -8.50 -2.40 -18.95
N GLN A 106 -8.88 -1.14 -19.19
CA GLN A 106 -7.99 0.02 -19.03
C GLN A 106 -7.68 0.39 -17.57
N LEU A 107 -8.54 -0.02 -16.63
CA LEU A 107 -8.41 0.27 -15.19
C LEU A 107 -8.16 -0.99 -14.36
N ARG A 108 -8.33 -2.18 -14.95
CA ARG A 108 -8.27 -3.47 -14.25
C ARG A 108 -6.97 -3.66 -13.49
N MET A 109 -5.83 -3.42 -14.13
CA MET A 109 -4.53 -3.55 -13.49
C MET A 109 -4.40 -2.63 -12.26
N ASP A 110 -4.84 -1.38 -12.40
CA ASP A 110 -4.79 -0.40 -11.31
C ASP A 110 -5.78 -0.78 -10.19
N ALA A 111 -6.95 -1.33 -10.54
CA ALA A 111 -7.92 -1.85 -9.56
C ALA A 111 -7.40 -3.06 -8.80
N ILE A 112 -6.74 -4.03 -9.46
CA ILE A 112 -6.09 -5.18 -8.83
C ILE A 112 -5.07 -4.69 -7.80
N ARG A 113 -4.20 -3.76 -8.17
CA ARG A 113 -3.18 -3.19 -7.29
C ARG A 113 -3.79 -2.42 -6.11
N SER A 114 -4.89 -1.71 -6.35
CA SER A 114 -5.59 -0.93 -5.32
C SER A 114 -6.13 -1.81 -4.19
N ILE A 115 -6.51 -3.05 -4.47
CA ILE A 115 -7.02 -4.02 -3.48
C ILE A 115 -5.98 -4.28 -2.38
N ALA A 116 -4.69 -4.23 -2.71
CA ALA A 116 -3.61 -4.39 -1.74
C ALA A 116 -3.65 -3.39 -0.57
N ALA A 117 -4.22 -2.21 -0.78
CA ALA A 117 -4.31 -1.16 0.24
C ALA A 117 -5.40 -1.43 1.31
N PHE A 118 -6.33 -2.34 1.04
CA PHE A 118 -7.49 -2.59 1.90
C PHE A 118 -7.41 -3.97 2.56
N ASP A 119 -7.84 -4.07 3.82
CA ASP A 119 -7.93 -5.32 4.56
C ASP A 119 -9.39 -5.82 4.63
N GLU A 120 -9.95 -6.12 3.47
CA GLU A 120 -11.34 -6.57 3.31
C GLU A 120 -11.36 -7.96 2.64
N LYS A 121 -11.69 -8.99 3.41
CA LYS A 121 -11.70 -10.39 2.95
C LYS A 121 -12.49 -10.60 1.64
N SER A 122 -13.58 -9.85 1.46
CA SER A 122 -14.42 -9.89 0.27
C SER A 122 -13.66 -9.53 -1.02
N LEU A 123 -12.65 -8.67 -0.93
CA LEU A 123 -11.81 -8.28 -2.08
C LEU A 123 -10.90 -9.42 -2.53
N GLY A 124 -10.35 -10.20 -1.59
CA GLY A 124 -9.59 -11.40 -1.92
C GLY A 124 -10.44 -12.42 -2.67
N SER A 125 -11.66 -12.67 -2.19
CA SER A 125 -12.63 -13.55 -2.87
C SER A 125 -13.04 -13.02 -4.25
N LEU A 126 -13.15 -11.70 -4.39
CA LEU A 126 -13.45 -11.04 -5.67
C LEU A 126 -12.34 -11.28 -6.69
N LEU A 127 -11.06 -11.13 -6.30
CA LEU A 127 -9.91 -11.41 -7.17
C LEU A 127 -9.94 -12.86 -7.66
N ILE A 128 -10.16 -13.83 -6.77
CA ILE A 128 -10.26 -15.25 -7.15
C ILE A 128 -11.42 -15.50 -8.11
N LYS A 129 -12.60 -14.91 -7.84
CA LYS A 129 -13.77 -15.04 -8.73
C LYS A 129 -13.48 -14.54 -10.16
N LYS A 130 -12.64 -13.50 -10.29
CA LYS A 130 -12.29 -12.89 -11.58
C LYS A 130 -11.00 -13.46 -12.21
N TYR A 131 -10.26 -14.28 -11.48
CA TYR A 131 -8.91 -14.73 -11.83
C TYR A 131 -8.80 -15.30 -13.24
N LYS A 132 -9.78 -16.11 -13.66
CA LYS A 132 -9.80 -16.75 -14.99
C LYS A 132 -9.88 -15.74 -16.14
N ASN A 133 -10.40 -14.54 -15.88
CA ASN A 133 -10.55 -13.48 -16.88
C ASN A 133 -9.31 -12.57 -16.97
N PHE A 134 -8.33 -12.78 -16.12
CA PHE A 134 -7.10 -11.99 -16.08
C PHE A 134 -6.09 -12.52 -17.10
N ASN A 135 -5.37 -11.60 -17.74
CA ASN A 135 -4.18 -11.95 -18.51
C ASN A 135 -3.01 -12.30 -17.57
N GLU A 136 -1.88 -12.77 -18.11
CA GLU A 136 -0.75 -13.24 -17.29
C GLU A 136 -0.17 -12.14 -16.37
N ALA A 137 -0.07 -10.90 -16.85
CA ALA A 137 0.40 -9.77 -16.03
C ALA A 137 -0.60 -9.43 -14.92
N GLU A 138 -1.89 -9.47 -15.19
CA GLU A 138 -2.96 -9.24 -14.22
C GLU A 138 -3.03 -10.35 -13.18
N LYS A 139 -2.81 -11.63 -13.59
CA LYS A 139 -2.70 -12.78 -12.67
C LYS A 139 -1.53 -12.61 -11.72
N SER A 140 -0.35 -12.30 -12.25
CA SER A 140 0.83 -12.02 -11.43
C SER A 140 0.57 -10.88 -10.44
N ALA A 141 -0.04 -9.78 -10.90
CA ALA A 141 -0.40 -8.65 -10.04
C ALA A 141 -1.44 -9.01 -8.97
N ALA A 142 -2.37 -9.95 -9.25
CA ALA A 142 -3.40 -10.38 -8.29
C ALA A 142 -2.83 -11.31 -7.21
N VAL A 143 -1.85 -12.15 -7.54
CA VAL A 143 -1.21 -13.06 -6.59
C VAL A 143 -0.48 -12.29 -5.47
N GLN A 144 0.07 -11.10 -5.76
CA GLN A 144 0.79 -10.29 -4.78
C GLN A 144 -0.08 -9.89 -3.57
N PRO A 145 -1.21 -9.16 -3.72
CA PRO A 145 -2.08 -8.85 -2.59
C PRO A 145 -2.64 -10.11 -1.93
N LEU A 146 -2.95 -11.15 -2.72
CA LEU A 146 -3.48 -12.40 -2.20
C LEU A 146 -2.48 -13.15 -1.30
N SER A 147 -1.19 -12.95 -1.47
CA SER A 147 -0.16 -13.57 -0.61
C SER A 147 0.26 -12.72 0.58
N SER A 148 -0.22 -11.47 0.69
CA SER A 148 0.32 -10.49 1.63
C SER A 148 -0.23 -10.58 3.05
N ARG A 149 -1.40 -11.21 3.25
CA ARG A 149 -2.16 -11.19 4.53
C ARG A 149 -2.75 -12.57 4.83
N PRO A 150 -2.90 -12.95 6.12
CA PRO A 150 -3.46 -14.25 6.49
C PRO A 150 -4.82 -14.55 5.83
N ALA A 151 -5.76 -13.59 5.87
CA ALA A 151 -7.09 -13.80 5.29
C ALA A 151 -7.05 -13.99 3.78
N TYR A 152 -6.24 -13.21 3.08
CA TYR A 152 -6.06 -13.32 1.63
C TYR A 152 -5.27 -14.57 1.24
N GLY A 153 -4.20 -14.86 2.01
CA GLY A 153 -3.38 -16.05 1.79
C GLY A 153 -4.18 -17.35 1.95
N TRP A 154 -5.10 -17.39 2.90
CA TRP A 154 -6.02 -18.52 3.04
C TRP A 154 -6.96 -18.67 1.84
N ILE A 155 -7.51 -17.56 1.33
CA ILE A 155 -8.34 -17.56 0.11
C ILE A 155 -7.53 -18.09 -1.09
N LEU A 156 -6.28 -17.61 -1.26
CA LEU A 156 -5.41 -18.08 -2.33
C LEU A 156 -5.08 -19.57 -2.17
N SER A 157 -4.83 -20.04 -0.94
CA SER A 157 -4.56 -21.45 -0.64
C SER A 157 -5.73 -22.34 -1.04
N GLN A 158 -6.95 -21.95 -0.74
CA GLN A 158 -8.14 -22.68 -1.17
C GLN A 158 -8.30 -22.67 -2.70
N ALA A 159 -8.06 -21.54 -3.34
CA ALA A 159 -8.11 -21.43 -4.79
C ALA A 159 -7.06 -22.31 -5.50
N LEU A 160 -5.88 -22.49 -4.89
CA LEU A 160 -4.86 -23.44 -5.35
C LEU A 160 -5.32 -24.88 -5.18
N LYS A 161 -5.92 -25.23 -4.03
CA LYS A 161 -6.47 -26.56 -3.77
C LYS A 161 -7.56 -26.95 -4.78
N GLU A 162 -8.40 -25.97 -5.14
CA GLU A 162 -9.50 -26.13 -6.09
C GLU A 162 -9.06 -25.98 -7.57
N ASN A 163 -7.76 -25.77 -7.84
CA ASN A 163 -7.21 -25.50 -9.18
C ASN A 163 -7.85 -24.30 -9.91
N ILE A 164 -8.43 -23.35 -9.18
CA ILE A 164 -8.89 -22.07 -9.72
C ILE A 164 -7.68 -21.21 -10.08
N VAL A 165 -6.67 -21.21 -9.20
CA VAL A 165 -5.35 -20.63 -9.44
C VAL A 165 -4.37 -21.77 -9.67
N PRO A 166 -3.75 -21.88 -10.86
CA PRO A 166 -2.73 -22.89 -11.11
C PRO A 166 -1.48 -22.67 -10.26
N LYS A 167 -0.84 -23.75 -9.78
CA LYS A 167 0.42 -23.63 -9.01
C LYS A 167 1.52 -22.88 -9.77
N ARG A 168 1.57 -22.99 -11.10
CA ARG A 168 2.55 -22.29 -11.95
C ARG A 168 2.43 -20.78 -11.89
N ASP A 169 1.27 -20.21 -11.53
CA ASP A 169 1.03 -18.77 -11.42
C ASP A 169 1.54 -18.23 -10.07
N VAL A 170 1.99 -19.12 -9.18
CA VAL A 170 2.55 -18.75 -7.86
C VAL A 170 4.03 -19.11 -7.83
N SER A 171 4.88 -18.09 -7.79
CA SER A 171 6.32 -18.27 -7.75
C SER A 171 6.80 -18.83 -6.41
N ALA A 172 8.03 -19.36 -6.37
CA ALA A 172 8.60 -19.97 -5.18
C ALA A 172 8.69 -18.98 -3.99
N ASN A 173 9.00 -17.69 -4.26
CA ASN A 173 9.02 -16.68 -3.22
C ASN A 173 7.61 -16.41 -2.64
N VAL A 174 6.60 -16.37 -3.48
CA VAL A 174 5.20 -16.24 -3.03
C VAL A 174 4.76 -17.46 -2.22
N ALA A 175 5.17 -18.67 -2.61
CA ALA A 175 4.90 -19.87 -1.85
C ALA A 175 5.54 -19.83 -0.44
N ARG A 176 6.80 -19.38 -0.34
CA ARG A 176 7.47 -19.15 0.96
C ARG A 176 6.74 -18.09 1.80
N GLN A 177 6.30 -17.00 1.17
CA GLN A 177 5.49 -15.97 1.84
C GLN A 177 4.16 -16.54 2.35
N LEU A 178 3.43 -17.29 1.54
CA LEU A 178 2.18 -17.94 1.93
C LEU A 178 2.38 -18.90 3.10
N ARG A 179 3.47 -19.68 3.10
CA ARG A 179 3.81 -20.54 4.23
C ARG A 179 3.94 -19.73 5.54
N ARG A 180 4.58 -18.54 5.52
CA ARG A 180 4.71 -17.71 6.71
C ARG A 180 3.39 -17.07 7.13
N VAL A 181 2.58 -16.66 6.16
CA VAL A 181 1.34 -15.92 6.39
C VAL A 181 0.21 -16.86 6.81
N VAL A 182 0.14 -18.05 6.21
CA VAL A 182 -0.93 -19.03 6.41
C VAL A 182 -0.50 -20.18 7.32
N GLY A 183 0.80 -20.53 7.30
CA GLY A 183 1.36 -21.60 8.11
C GLY A 183 1.24 -23.00 7.48
N SER A 184 1.14 -24.03 8.36
CA SER A 184 1.09 -25.43 7.95
C SER A 184 -0.05 -25.77 7.00
N GLY A 185 -1.21 -25.12 7.15
CA GLY A 185 -2.36 -25.33 6.26
C GLY A 185 -2.08 -25.02 4.79
N PHE A 186 -1.14 -24.11 4.50
CA PHE A 186 -0.68 -23.88 3.13
C PHE A 186 0.27 -25.01 2.66
N VAL A 187 1.16 -25.47 3.54
CA VAL A 187 2.12 -26.54 3.20
C VAL A 187 1.40 -27.86 2.86
N GLU A 188 0.29 -28.16 3.51
CA GLU A 188 -0.54 -29.32 3.18
C GLU A 188 -1.11 -29.27 1.75
N ILE A 189 -1.38 -28.06 1.25
CA ILE A 189 -1.90 -27.85 -0.11
C ILE A 189 -0.78 -27.77 -1.14
N TRP A 190 0.28 -27.07 -0.80
CA TRP A 190 1.37 -26.77 -1.73
C TRP A 190 2.38 -27.93 -1.84
N GLY A 191 2.70 -28.57 -0.74
CA GLY A 191 3.81 -29.50 -0.56
C GLY A 191 4.99 -28.88 0.20
N PRO A 192 6.10 -29.62 0.33
CA PRO A 192 7.30 -29.14 1.03
C PRO A 192 7.86 -27.87 0.40
N ILE A 193 8.26 -26.93 1.26
CA ILE A 193 8.87 -25.67 0.87
C ILE A 193 10.21 -25.56 1.60
N ASP A 194 11.30 -25.38 0.86
CA ASP A 194 12.63 -25.24 1.44
C ASP A 194 12.72 -24.02 2.36
N GLU A 195 13.27 -24.23 3.53
CA GLU A 195 13.61 -23.17 4.48
C GLU A 195 15.06 -22.73 4.26
N GLN A 196 15.25 -21.44 4.15
CA GLN A 196 16.59 -20.87 4.18
C GLN A 196 17.03 -20.67 5.65
N PRO A 197 18.33 -20.87 5.97
CA PRO A 197 18.83 -20.68 7.32
C PRO A 197 18.63 -19.24 7.79
N ARG A 198 18.15 -19.05 9.02
CA ARG A 198 17.96 -17.74 9.64
C ARG A 198 19.11 -17.43 10.58
N ASP A 199 19.47 -16.16 10.69
CA ASP A 199 20.20 -15.68 11.85
C ASP A 199 19.24 -15.57 13.06
N GLU A 200 19.02 -16.68 13.74
CA GLU A 200 18.11 -16.78 14.89
C GLU A 200 18.50 -15.81 16.02
N LYS A 201 19.79 -15.47 16.16
CA LYS A 201 20.25 -14.52 17.20
C LYS A 201 19.85 -13.09 16.86
N ALA A 202 20.09 -12.66 15.63
CA ALA A 202 19.64 -11.34 15.16
C ALA A 202 18.13 -11.22 15.22
N TYR A 203 17.41 -12.27 14.77
CA TYR A 203 15.97 -12.32 14.80
C TYR A 203 15.39 -12.17 16.21
N ALA A 204 15.86 -12.97 17.16
CA ALA A 204 15.42 -12.91 18.57
C ALA A 204 15.74 -11.55 19.19
N ARG A 205 16.92 -10.98 18.91
CA ARG A 205 17.33 -9.65 19.40
C ARG A 205 16.36 -8.55 18.95
N TYR A 206 16.05 -8.48 17.66
CA TYR A 206 15.16 -7.44 17.14
C TYR A 206 13.71 -7.66 17.53
N LYS A 207 13.25 -8.90 17.62
CA LYS A 207 11.91 -9.22 18.11
C LYS A 207 11.72 -8.77 19.55
N ASN A 208 12.70 -9.02 20.43
CA ASN A 208 12.69 -8.56 21.82
C ASN A 208 12.70 -7.03 21.90
N LEU A 209 13.51 -6.34 21.07
CA LEU A 209 13.55 -4.88 21.01
C LEU A 209 12.18 -4.30 20.63
N LEU A 210 11.52 -4.85 19.61
CA LEU A 210 10.20 -4.40 19.16
C LEU A 210 9.07 -4.72 20.16
N SER A 211 9.26 -5.71 21.01
CA SER A 211 8.31 -6.06 22.09
C SER A 211 8.54 -5.27 23.37
N SER A 212 9.61 -4.47 23.45
CA SER A 212 9.95 -3.67 24.62
C SER A 212 9.02 -2.48 24.81
N ASP A 213 8.99 -1.91 26.04
CA ASP A 213 8.16 -0.75 26.36
C ASP A 213 8.49 0.49 25.49
N GLY A 214 9.74 0.65 25.08
CA GLY A 214 10.15 1.74 24.19
C GLY A 214 9.57 1.66 22.78
N ALA A 215 9.14 0.48 22.34
CA ALA A 215 8.48 0.30 21.06
C ALA A 215 6.94 0.54 21.09
N LYS A 216 6.35 0.69 22.28
CA LYS A 216 4.92 0.92 22.45
C LYS A 216 4.47 2.33 22.03
N THR A 217 5.39 3.30 22.06
CA THR A 217 5.16 4.70 21.66
C THR A 217 6.15 5.12 20.57
N PRO A 218 6.05 4.56 19.35
CA PRO A 218 6.99 4.86 18.29
C PRO A 218 6.82 6.30 17.79
N ASP A 219 7.92 6.95 17.47
CA ASP A 219 7.92 8.19 16.70
C ASP A 219 7.62 7.88 15.23
N LEU A 220 6.34 7.97 14.86
CA LEU A 220 5.86 7.63 13.52
C LEU A 220 6.44 8.57 12.45
N SER A 221 6.66 9.85 12.78
CA SER A 221 7.23 10.83 11.85
C SER A 221 8.68 10.49 11.53
N ASN A 222 9.49 10.22 12.56
CA ASN A 222 10.85 9.79 12.38
C ASN A 222 10.93 8.42 11.69
N GLY A 223 10.05 7.49 12.02
CA GLY A 223 9.94 6.18 11.35
C GLY A 223 9.69 6.32 9.84
N ARG A 224 8.81 7.25 9.44
CA ARG A 224 8.58 7.56 8.04
C ARG A 224 9.83 8.15 7.37
N ASN A 225 10.49 9.11 8.01
CA ASN A 225 11.71 9.71 7.48
C ASN A 225 12.82 8.67 7.29
N LEU A 226 12.95 7.74 8.24
CA LEU A 226 13.88 6.61 8.14
C LEU A 226 13.52 5.70 6.98
N PHE A 227 12.24 5.34 6.83
CA PHE A 227 11.76 4.54 5.71
C PHE A 227 12.08 5.21 4.38
N MET A 228 11.71 6.48 4.19
CA MET A 228 11.94 7.20 2.94
C MET A 228 13.43 7.31 2.59
N ARG A 229 14.27 7.53 3.59
CA ARG A 229 15.73 7.62 3.40
C ARG A 229 16.40 6.29 3.13
N THR A 230 15.87 5.18 3.66
CA THR A 230 16.53 3.86 3.63
C THR A 230 15.89 2.93 2.59
N CYS A 231 14.58 2.84 2.61
CA CYS A 231 13.81 1.88 1.80
C CYS A 231 13.10 2.57 0.61
N GLY A 232 12.65 3.81 0.84
CA GLY A 232 11.84 4.57 -0.12
C GLY A 232 12.61 5.00 -1.37
N SER A 233 13.95 4.93 -1.38
CA SER A 233 14.73 5.13 -2.60
C SER A 233 14.46 4.05 -3.66
N CYS A 234 14.14 2.83 -3.24
CA CYS A 234 13.88 1.69 -4.10
C CYS A 234 12.42 1.26 -4.08
N HIS A 235 11.78 1.28 -2.90
CA HIS A 235 10.42 0.76 -2.71
C HIS A 235 9.38 1.86 -2.71
N LYS A 236 8.25 1.56 -3.33
CA LYS A 236 7.05 2.38 -3.27
C LYS A 236 6.17 1.95 -2.11
N MET A 237 5.57 2.93 -1.41
CA MET A 237 4.53 2.70 -0.40
C MET A 237 3.48 3.81 -0.47
N TYR A 238 2.20 3.45 -0.58
CA TYR A 238 1.09 4.40 -0.74
C TYR A 238 1.32 5.45 -1.84
N GLY A 239 1.87 5.03 -2.95
CA GLY A 239 2.13 5.91 -4.09
C GLY A 239 3.43 6.72 -4.03
N GLN A 240 4.16 6.68 -2.92
CA GLN A 240 5.41 7.42 -2.71
C GLN A 240 6.62 6.48 -2.73
N GLY A 241 7.76 6.98 -3.19
CA GLY A 241 9.03 6.26 -3.27
C GLY A 241 9.41 5.78 -4.66
N GLY A 242 10.53 5.06 -4.74
CA GLY A 242 11.11 4.50 -5.96
C GLY A 242 10.33 3.33 -6.52
N GLN A 243 10.72 2.91 -7.72
CA GLN A 243 10.09 1.80 -8.45
C GLN A 243 11.10 0.70 -8.79
N ILE A 244 12.29 0.72 -8.19
CA ILE A 244 13.33 -0.30 -8.39
C ILE A 244 12.95 -1.59 -7.68
N GLY A 245 12.36 -1.47 -6.47
CA GLY A 245 11.84 -2.59 -5.71
C GLY A 245 10.31 -2.69 -5.78
N PRO A 246 9.74 -3.79 -5.26
CA PRO A 246 8.29 -3.98 -5.24
C PRO A 246 7.56 -2.92 -4.41
N ASP A 247 6.30 -2.66 -4.79
CA ASP A 247 5.39 -1.80 -4.03
C ASP A 247 5.00 -2.49 -2.70
N LEU A 248 5.33 -1.85 -1.59
CA LEU A 248 5.08 -2.36 -0.24
C LEU A 248 3.69 -1.98 0.33
N THR A 249 2.86 -1.29 -0.45
CA THR A 249 1.52 -0.85 0.01
C THR A 249 0.67 -2.00 0.52
N GLY A 250 0.71 -3.15 -0.14
CA GLY A 250 -0.03 -4.35 0.21
C GLY A 250 0.73 -5.36 1.08
N SER A 251 1.96 -5.08 1.48
CA SER A 251 2.74 -6.02 2.30
C SER A 251 2.15 -6.18 3.70
N ASN A 252 2.38 -7.35 4.32
CA ASN A 252 1.85 -7.70 5.64
C ASN A 252 2.61 -6.99 6.78
N ARG A 253 2.55 -5.65 6.81
CA ARG A 253 3.34 -4.79 7.70
C ARG A 253 2.91 -4.83 9.17
N SER A 254 1.74 -5.36 9.47
CA SER A 254 1.29 -5.59 10.85
C SER A 254 1.90 -6.85 11.48
N ASN A 255 2.51 -7.72 10.67
CA ASN A 255 3.16 -8.93 11.14
C ASN A 255 4.66 -8.67 11.36
N THR A 256 5.07 -8.60 12.62
CA THR A 256 6.46 -8.36 13.02
C THR A 256 7.41 -9.42 12.49
N ASP A 257 7.01 -10.68 12.49
CA ASP A 257 7.83 -11.79 12.00
C ASP A 257 8.07 -11.68 10.48
N TYR A 258 7.05 -11.29 9.74
CA TYR A 258 7.16 -11.00 8.32
C TYR A 258 8.10 -9.82 8.04
N LEU A 259 7.97 -8.73 8.79
CA LEU A 259 8.84 -7.57 8.64
C LEU A 259 10.30 -7.90 8.96
N LEU A 260 10.56 -8.54 10.11
CA LEU A 260 11.91 -8.91 10.51
C LEU A 260 12.55 -9.85 9.50
N PHE A 261 11.80 -10.81 8.98
CA PHE A 261 12.33 -11.72 7.98
C PHE A 261 12.80 -10.97 6.71
N ASN A 262 11.95 -10.10 6.15
CA ASN A 262 12.29 -9.39 4.92
C ASN A 262 13.39 -8.33 5.12
N ILE A 263 13.53 -7.77 6.33
CA ILE A 263 14.59 -6.80 6.63
C ILE A 263 15.93 -7.49 6.92
N LEU A 264 15.91 -8.60 7.65
CA LEU A 264 17.14 -9.31 8.03
C LEU A 264 17.67 -10.22 6.91
N ASN A 265 16.79 -10.72 6.05
CA ASN A 265 17.14 -11.60 4.95
C ASN A 265 16.60 -11.05 3.61
N PRO A 266 17.05 -9.86 3.16
CA PRO A 266 16.43 -9.16 2.04
C PRO A 266 16.56 -9.89 0.69
N SER A 267 17.52 -10.81 0.56
CA SER A 267 17.75 -11.57 -0.67
C SER A 267 17.03 -12.92 -0.71
N GLU A 268 16.37 -13.32 0.37
CA GLU A 268 15.74 -14.65 0.48
C GLU A 268 14.50 -14.77 -0.42
N GLU A 269 13.76 -13.67 -0.58
CA GLU A 269 12.47 -13.65 -1.26
C GLU A 269 12.37 -12.51 -2.25
N ILE A 270 13.23 -12.56 -3.27
CA ILE A 270 13.16 -11.63 -4.38
C ILE A 270 12.14 -12.17 -5.40
N GLN A 271 11.14 -11.37 -5.71
CA GLN A 271 10.18 -11.65 -6.78
C GLN A 271 10.92 -11.73 -8.13
N ASP A 272 10.46 -12.59 -9.03
CA ASP A 272 11.16 -12.85 -10.29
C ASP A 272 11.41 -11.59 -11.13
N ASP A 273 10.44 -10.66 -11.14
CA ASP A 273 10.54 -9.37 -11.84
C ASP A 273 11.64 -8.43 -11.26
N TYR A 274 12.13 -8.71 -10.06
CA TYR A 274 13.15 -7.92 -9.36
C TYR A 274 14.48 -8.65 -9.19
N LYS A 275 14.62 -9.85 -9.77
CA LYS A 275 15.89 -10.57 -9.77
C LYS A 275 16.88 -9.91 -10.72
N MET A 276 18.07 -9.67 -10.23
CA MET A 276 19.18 -9.17 -11.06
C MET A 276 19.65 -10.27 -12.02
N VAL A 277 19.71 -9.93 -13.29
CA VAL A 277 20.35 -10.77 -14.33
C VAL A 277 21.73 -10.21 -14.61
N VAL A 278 22.75 -11.03 -14.39
CA VAL A 278 24.14 -10.69 -14.75
C VAL A 278 24.44 -11.29 -16.12
N VAL A 279 24.77 -10.44 -17.08
CA VAL A 279 25.19 -10.86 -18.44
C VAL A 279 26.70 -10.68 -18.54
N THR A 280 27.41 -11.78 -18.77
CA THR A 280 28.85 -11.73 -19.06
C THR A 280 29.06 -11.88 -20.57
N THR A 281 29.67 -10.89 -21.21
CA THR A 281 30.04 -10.96 -22.63
C THR A 281 31.32 -11.76 -22.78
N ARG A 282 31.55 -12.31 -23.98
CA ARG A 282 32.74 -13.11 -24.30
C ARG A 282 33.72 -12.31 -25.15
N ASP A 283 34.02 -11.13 -24.78
CA ASP A 283 35.03 -10.28 -25.48
C ASP A 283 36.36 -10.38 -24.79
#